data_81ce88f97d4f0f87d244a52e01fabb5c
#
_entry.id   81ce88f97d4f0f87d244a52e01fabb5c
#
_cell.length_a   1.000
_cell.length_b   1.000
_cell.length_c   1.000
_cell.angle_alpha   90.00
_cell.angle_beta   90.00
_cell.angle_gamma   90.00
#
_symmetry.space_group_name_H-M   'P 1'
#
loop_
_entity.id
_entity.type
_entity.pdbx_description
1 polymer ?
#
loop_
_entity_poly.entity_id
_entity_poly.type
_entity_poly.pdbx_seq_one_letter_code
_entity_poly.pdbx_strand_id
1 'polypeptide(L)'
;MARSSGSSGGISVDRFSVVLVAVAATLWASDAYFRNQLITHLTPTQIVVAEDGLITLFLLPVLIRSVHELRNLGWKGWLAVVIIAAGAQSLATILFTASFQQAATYKVFAETFVLQQTQPLIAIVLAWIVLGERRRPWFWPAVVVAMVGVYLVVFAQDPTAPVSALQQGRVEVGLLALGAALLWASGTVLGRFALGSISFWSMTSLRFTLALPLLVTIVVVQYGTGAFSHYQFSDFVPNLLAIALVPGLLALLLYYRALSRTPASLATIAEMAYPVAATFIASAPPPWGFNQPIYGVQLVGTALLIGVIVLLNLTKERVAEVSATSTLKLAES
;
A
#
# COMPACT_ATOMS: atom_id res chain seq x y z
N MET A 1 -18.83 44.45 20.43
CA MET A 1 -17.60 43.93 19.79
C MET A 1 -17.34 42.53 20.31
N ALA A 2 -17.82 41.49 19.61
CA ALA A 2 -17.57 40.11 19.90
C ALA A 2 -16.64 39.57 18.82
N ARG A 3 -15.40 39.20 19.22
CA ARG A 3 -14.43 38.55 18.32
C ARG A 3 -14.88 37.10 18.11
N SER A 4 -15.34 36.77 16.93
CA SER A 4 -15.49 35.39 16.49
C SER A 4 -14.11 34.80 16.28
N SER A 5 -13.66 33.96 17.22
CA SER A 5 -12.50 33.10 17.03
C SER A 5 -12.85 32.00 16.05
N GLY A 6 -12.49 32.17 14.79
CA GLY A 6 -12.53 31.10 13.80
C GLY A 6 -11.62 29.96 14.25
N SER A 7 -12.19 28.88 14.72
CA SER A 7 -11.46 27.63 14.95
C SER A 7 -11.05 27.05 13.61
N SER A 8 -9.79 27.23 13.22
CA SER A 8 -9.19 26.45 12.14
C SER A 8 -9.22 24.98 12.55
N GLY A 9 -10.14 24.21 11.96
CA GLY A 9 -10.29 22.78 12.22
C GLY A 9 -9.10 21.99 11.67
N GLY A 10 -7.98 22.01 12.39
CA GLY A 10 -6.86 21.10 12.12
C GLY A 10 -7.19 19.73 12.71
N ILE A 11 -7.14 18.67 11.90
CA ILE A 11 -7.25 17.30 12.37
C ILE A 11 -6.11 17.03 13.33
N SER A 12 -6.45 16.74 14.61
CA SER A 12 -5.47 16.24 15.55
C SER A 12 -5.08 14.82 15.13
N VAL A 13 -3.83 14.62 14.68
CA VAL A 13 -3.32 13.28 14.37
C VAL A 13 -3.45 12.42 15.63
N ASP A 14 -4.23 11.37 15.54
CA ASP A 14 -4.34 10.38 16.59
C ASP A 14 -3.03 9.58 16.61
N ARG A 15 -2.29 9.66 17.74
CA ARG A 15 -0.99 8.97 17.88
C ARG A 15 -1.08 7.48 17.61
N PHE A 16 -2.21 6.88 17.92
CA PHE A 16 -2.44 5.46 17.72
C PHE A 16 -2.59 5.11 16.23
N SER A 17 -3.05 6.05 15.40
CA SER A 17 -3.31 5.79 13.99
C SER A 17 -2.02 5.56 13.18
N VAL A 18 -0.93 6.28 13.46
CA VAL A 18 0.36 6.07 12.78
C VAL A 18 0.94 4.68 13.10
N VAL A 19 0.87 4.28 14.38
CA VAL A 19 1.28 2.93 14.80
C VAL A 19 0.42 1.87 14.12
N LEU A 20 -0.88 2.12 13.99
CA LEU A 20 -1.79 1.18 13.35
C LEU A 20 -1.49 1.01 11.85
N VAL A 21 -1.04 2.07 11.14
CA VAL A 21 -0.52 1.94 9.77
C VAL A 21 0.71 1.04 9.73
N ALA A 22 1.67 1.23 10.65
CA ALA A 22 2.88 0.40 10.70
C ALA A 22 2.53 -1.08 11.00
N VAL A 23 1.56 -1.34 11.89
CA VAL A 23 1.04 -2.70 12.14
C VAL A 23 0.41 -3.29 10.89
N ALA A 24 -0.41 -2.54 10.17
CA ALA A 24 -1.00 -3.00 8.92
C ALA A 24 0.08 -3.35 7.87
N ALA A 25 1.11 -2.50 7.75
CA ALA A 25 2.25 -2.75 6.86
C ALA A 25 3.04 -4.01 7.27
N THR A 26 3.18 -4.27 8.57
CA THR A 26 3.79 -5.51 9.10
C THR A 26 2.97 -6.75 8.72
N LEU A 27 1.63 -6.66 8.76
CA LEU A 27 0.75 -7.75 8.32
C LEU A 27 0.87 -7.99 6.81
N TRP A 28 0.99 -6.94 5.99
CA TRP A 28 1.25 -7.11 4.56
C TRP A 28 2.54 -7.88 4.27
N ALA A 29 3.57 -7.74 5.10
CA ALA A 29 4.81 -8.48 4.91
C ALA A 29 4.63 -10.01 5.00
N SER A 30 3.59 -10.49 5.69
CA SER A 30 3.26 -11.93 5.75
C SER A 30 2.71 -12.49 4.43
N ASP A 31 2.29 -11.62 3.48
CA ASP A 31 1.80 -12.02 2.16
C ASP A 31 2.81 -12.91 1.44
N ALA A 32 4.08 -12.51 1.43
CA ALA A 32 5.13 -13.24 0.75
C ALA A 32 5.27 -14.70 1.22
N TYR A 33 5.06 -14.94 2.52
CA TYR A 33 5.10 -16.29 3.08
C TYR A 33 3.95 -17.17 2.57
N PHE A 34 2.70 -16.69 2.65
CA PHE A 34 1.54 -17.46 2.19
C PHE A 34 1.53 -17.61 0.67
N ARG A 35 1.90 -16.56 -0.05
CA ARG A 35 1.96 -16.54 -1.51
C ARG A 35 2.99 -17.53 -2.05
N ASN A 36 4.14 -17.66 -1.40
CA ASN A 36 5.18 -18.61 -1.79
C ASN A 36 4.69 -20.07 -1.78
N GLN A 37 3.73 -20.40 -0.91
CA GLN A 37 3.11 -21.75 -0.88
C GLN A 37 2.15 -21.96 -2.06
N LEU A 38 1.60 -20.89 -2.63
CA LEU A 38 0.58 -20.94 -3.68
C LEU A 38 1.16 -20.88 -5.10
N ILE A 39 2.31 -20.21 -5.29
CA ILE A 39 2.91 -20.00 -6.63
C ILE A 39 3.37 -21.27 -7.31
N THR A 40 3.50 -22.38 -6.58
CA THR A 40 3.81 -23.70 -7.14
C THR A 40 2.62 -24.34 -7.86
N HIS A 41 1.40 -23.86 -7.58
CA HIS A 41 0.14 -24.44 -8.06
C HIS A 41 -0.70 -23.46 -8.88
N LEU A 42 -0.61 -22.18 -8.57
CA LEU A 42 -1.41 -21.11 -9.16
C LEU A 42 -0.54 -20.01 -9.73
N THR A 43 -0.99 -19.40 -10.82
CA THR A 43 -0.35 -18.19 -11.35
C THR A 43 -0.61 -17.01 -10.41
N PRO A 44 0.27 -15.98 -10.41
CA PRO A 44 0.06 -14.78 -9.58
C PRO A 44 -1.32 -14.15 -9.75
N THR A 45 -1.81 -14.06 -11.00
CA THR A 45 -3.15 -13.49 -11.28
C THR A 45 -4.27 -14.36 -10.70
N GLN A 46 -4.15 -15.70 -10.76
CA GLN A 46 -5.11 -16.61 -10.14
C GLN A 46 -5.14 -16.45 -8.62
N ILE A 47 -3.97 -16.32 -7.96
CA ILE A 47 -3.90 -16.09 -6.51
C ILE A 47 -4.65 -14.80 -6.14
N VAL A 48 -4.40 -13.70 -6.86
CA VAL A 48 -5.04 -12.40 -6.57
C VAL A 48 -6.55 -12.47 -6.80
N VAL A 49 -7.03 -13.14 -7.85
CA VAL A 49 -8.48 -13.33 -8.07
C VAL A 49 -9.14 -14.13 -6.95
N ALA A 50 -8.49 -15.21 -6.48
CA ALA A 50 -9.02 -16.01 -5.38
C ALA A 50 -9.04 -15.21 -4.06
N GLU A 51 -7.96 -14.47 -3.77
CA GLU A 51 -7.85 -13.58 -2.63
C GLU A 51 -8.98 -12.52 -2.64
N ASP A 52 -9.09 -11.75 -3.73
CA ASP A 52 -10.11 -10.70 -3.87
C ASP A 52 -11.54 -11.27 -3.83
N GLY A 53 -11.75 -12.45 -4.43
CA GLY A 53 -13.02 -13.15 -4.40
C GLY A 53 -13.44 -13.53 -2.98
N LEU A 54 -12.53 -14.14 -2.21
CA LEU A 54 -12.77 -14.49 -0.80
C LEU A 54 -13.04 -13.25 0.04
N ILE A 55 -12.22 -12.20 -0.08
CA ILE A 55 -12.41 -10.95 0.66
C ILE A 55 -13.74 -10.30 0.30
N THR A 56 -14.09 -10.24 -1.00
CA THR A 56 -15.38 -9.73 -1.46
C THR A 56 -16.53 -10.50 -0.84
N LEU A 57 -16.45 -11.83 -0.80
CA LEU A 57 -17.47 -12.68 -0.18
C LEU A 57 -17.65 -12.37 1.31
N PHE A 58 -16.56 -12.22 2.07
CA PHE A 58 -16.60 -11.84 3.48
C PHE A 58 -17.15 -10.42 3.71
N LEU A 59 -16.86 -9.50 2.81
CA LEU A 59 -17.28 -8.10 2.92
C LEU A 59 -18.65 -7.81 2.29
N LEU A 60 -19.23 -8.73 1.54
CA LEU A 60 -20.53 -8.53 0.90
C LEU A 60 -21.65 -8.14 1.87
N PRO A 61 -21.81 -8.78 3.05
CA PRO A 61 -22.80 -8.35 4.04
C PRO A 61 -22.55 -6.93 4.56
N VAL A 62 -21.27 -6.54 4.69
CA VAL A 62 -20.88 -5.18 5.10
C VAL A 62 -21.26 -4.18 4.02
N LEU A 63 -20.94 -4.46 2.77
CA LEU A 63 -21.27 -3.60 1.64
C LEU A 63 -22.79 -3.37 1.50
N ILE A 64 -23.58 -4.44 1.62
CA ILE A 64 -25.06 -4.36 1.58
C ILE A 64 -25.58 -3.45 2.68
N ARG A 65 -25.07 -3.58 3.92
CA ARG A 65 -25.51 -2.75 5.05
C ARG A 65 -25.08 -1.28 4.93
N SER A 66 -23.95 -1.03 4.27
CA SER A 66 -23.37 0.31 4.12
C SER A 66 -23.68 0.98 2.78
N VAL A 67 -24.55 0.40 1.96
CA VAL A 67 -24.95 0.97 0.66
C VAL A 67 -25.40 2.43 0.77
N HIS A 68 -26.04 2.83 1.88
CA HIS A 68 -26.47 4.21 2.09
C HIS A 68 -25.29 5.21 2.15
N GLU A 69 -24.10 4.79 2.60
CA GLU A 69 -22.90 5.63 2.63
C GLU A 69 -22.42 5.99 1.22
N LEU A 70 -22.69 5.14 0.22
CA LEU A 70 -22.21 5.31 -1.14
C LEU A 70 -22.77 6.60 -1.79
N ARG A 71 -23.92 7.08 -1.31
CA ARG A 71 -24.51 8.36 -1.74
C ARG A 71 -23.66 9.56 -1.36
N ASN A 72 -22.80 9.41 -0.34
CA ASN A 72 -21.95 10.50 0.16
C ASN A 72 -20.69 10.70 -0.69
N LEU A 73 -20.34 9.75 -1.58
CA LEU A 73 -19.10 9.79 -2.34
C LEU A 73 -19.03 10.93 -3.37
N GLY A 74 -20.17 11.34 -3.93
CA GLY A 74 -20.17 12.23 -5.08
C GLY A 74 -19.37 11.66 -6.27
N TRP A 75 -19.30 12.35 -7.39
CA TRP A 75 -18.63 11.84 -8.60
C TRP A 75 -17.09 11.72 -8.44
N LYS A 76 -16.47 12.68 -7.71
CA LYS A 76 -15.01 12.64 -7.44
C LYS A 76 -14.64 11.48 -6.53
N GLY A 77 -15.47 11.18 -5.53
CA GLY A 77 -15.27 10.03 -4.65
C GLY A 77 -15.40 8.70 -5.41
N TRP A 78 -16.40 8.58 -6.29
CA TRP A 78 -16.55 7.41 -7.14
C TRP A 78 -15.35 7.22 -8.09
N LEU A 79 -14.89 8.30 -8.72
CA LEU A 79 -13.69 8.26 -9.56
C LEU A 79 -12.46 7.79 -8.77
N ALA A 80 -12.28 8.31 -7.55
CA ALA A 80 -11.18 7.88 -6.67
C ALA A 80 -11.25 6.39 -6.35
N VAL A 81 -12.43 5.87 -5.99
CA VAL A 81 -12.62 4.44 -5.66
C VAL A 81 -12.38 3.55 -6.88
N VAL A 82 -12.87 3.94 -8.07
CA VAL A 82 -12.62 3.20 -9.32
C VAL A 82 -11.13 3.18 -9.67
N ILE A 83 -10.43 4.32 -9.53
CA ILE A 83 -8.98 4.38 -9.76
C ILE A 83 -8.23 3.49 -8.74
N ILE A 84 -8.68 3.43 -7.49
CA ILE A 84 -8.08 2.54 -6.49
C ILE A 84 -8.30 1.07 -6.86
N ALA A 85 -9.52 0.69 -7.22
CA ALA A 85 -9.86 -0.69 -7.55
C ALA A 85 -9.13 -1.17 -8.81
N ALA A 86 -9.20 -0.40 -9.89
CA ALA A 86 -8.54 -0.75 -11.15
C ALA A 86 -7.03 -0.54 -11.09
N GLY A 87 -6.57 0.55 -10.48
CA GLY A 87 -5.17 0.93 -10.42
C GLY A 87 -4.42 0.23 -9.28
N ALA A 88 -4.68 0.65 -8.03
CA ALA A 88 -3.87 0.21 -6.89
C ALA A 88 -4.12 -1.25 -6.49
N GLN A 89 -5.35 -1.78 -6.67
CA GLN A 89 -5.65 -3.17 -6.35
C GLN A 89 -5.26 -4.12 -7.48
N SER A 90 -5.65 -3.81 -8.72
CA SER A 90 -5.48 -4.73 -9.84
C SER A 90 -4.19 -4.47 -10.63
N LEU A 91 -4.11 -3.32 -11.30
CA LEU A 91 -3.03 -3.03 -12.25
C LEU A 91 -1.66 -2.91 -11.57
N ALA A 92 -1.57 -2.28 -10.41
CA ALA A 92 -0.29 -2.14 -9.69
C ALA A 92 0.31 -3.50 -9.35
N THR A 93 -0.51 -4.43 -8.85
CA THR A 93 -0.07 -5.79 -8.52
C THR A 93 0.40 -6.55 -9.75
N ILE A 94 -0.30 -6.39 -10.88
CA ILE A 94 0.08 -6.99 -12.17
C ILE A 94 1.41 -6.41 -12.66
N LEU A 95 1.55 -5.08 -12.66
CA LEU A 95 2.78 -4.40 -13.11
C LEU A 95 3.98 -4.78 -12.24
N PHE A 96 3.80 -4.82 -10.92
CA PHE A 96 4.86 -5.24 -10.01
C PHE A 96 5.27 -6.68 -10.24
N THR A 97 4.30 -7.60 -10.39
CA THR A 97 4.57 -9.01 -10.67
C THR A 97 5.28 -9.18 -12.01
N ALA A 98 4.85 -8.45 -13.05
CA ALA A 98 5.50 -8.46 -14.36
C ALA A 98 6.94 -7.91 -14.29
N SER A 99 7.16 -6.80 -13.57
CA SER A 99 8.49 -6.28 -13.32
C SER A 99 9.39 -7.32 -12.64
N PHE A 100 8.85 -8.01 -11.63
CA PHE A 100 9.59 -9.02 -10.90
C PHE A 100 9.95 -10.25 -11.76
N GLN A 101 9.03 -10.72 -12.58
CA GLN A 101 9.26 -11.84 -13.51
C GLN A 101 10.32 -11.49 -14.57
N GLN A 102 10.26 -10.29 -15.15
CA GLN A 102 11.27 -9.83 -16.10
C GLN A 102 12.62 -9.61 -15.40
N ALA A 103 12.62 -9.04 -14.20
CA ALA A 103 13.83 -8.88 -13.40
C ALA A 103 14.52 -10.23 -13.12
N ALA A 104 13.76 -11.29 -12.89
CA ALA A 104 14.27 -12.65 -12.75
C ALA A 104 14.99 -13.13 -14.01
N THR A 105 14.39 -12.86 -15.20
CA THR A 105 14.95 -13.24 -16.49
C THR A 105 16.28 -12.56 -16.77
N TYR A 106 16.38 -11.27 -16.43
CA TYR A 106 17.58 -10.45 -16.67
C TYR A 106 18.55 -10.40 -15.49
N LYS A 107 18.20 -11.01 -14.35
CA LYS A 107 18.97 -10.98 -13.08
C LYS A 107 19.18 -9.56 -12.52
N VAL A 108 18.18 -8.69 -12.68
CA VAL A 108 18.21 -7.26 -12.26
C VAL A 108 17.16 -6.94 -11.18
N PHE A 109 16.97 -7.84 -10.23
CA PHE A 109 15.96 -7.68 -9.16
C PHE A 109 16.05 -6.36 -8.38
N ALA A 110 17.30 -5.87 -8.20
CA ALA A 110 17.53 -4.62 -7.48
C ALA A 110 16.78 -3.45 -8.12
N GLU A 111 16.63 -3.40 -9.45
CA GLU A 111 15.92 -2.34 -10.16
C GLU A 111 14.44 -2.26 -9.75
N THR A 112 13.76 -3.41 -9.71
CA THR A 112 12.35 -3.49 -9.28
C THR A 112 12.17 -2.96 -7.87
N PHE A 113 13.03 -3.37 -6.94
CA PHE A 113 12.93 -2.92 -5.55
C PHE A 113 13.29 -1.46 -5.36
N VAL A 114 14.37 -0.96 -5.99
CA VAL A 114 14.77 0.46 -5.92
C VAL A 114 13.63 1.36 -6.35
N LEU A 115 13.04 1.05 -7.51
CA LEU A 115 12.04 1.91 -8.11
C LEU A 115 10.69 1.79 -7.37
N GLN A 116 10.34 0.60 -6.86
CA GLN A 116 9.16 0.44 -6.02
C GLN A 116 9.28 1.25 -4.72
N GLN A 117 10.48 1.35 -4.13
CA GLN A 117 10.70 2.16 -2.91
C GLN A 117 10.61 3.67 -3.14
N THR A 118 10.38 4.14 -4.38
CA THR A 118 10.02 5.54 -4.65
C THR A 118 8.56 5.85 -4.29
N GLN A 119 7.72 4.84 -4.06
CA GLN A 119 6.31 4.98 -3.70
C GLN A 119 6.05 6.02 -2.59
N PRO A 120 6.78 6.03 -1.45
CA PRO A 120 6.56 7.02 -0.41
C PRO A 120 6.78 8.46 -0.87
N LEU A 121 7.79 8.71 -1.69
CA LEU A 121 8.07 10.03 -2.24
C LEU A 121 6.96 10.49 -3.19
N ILE A 122 6.49 9.59 -4.06
CA ILE A 122 5.37 9.84 -4.96
C ILE A 122 4.10 10.14 -4.15
N ALA A 123 3.82 9.37 -3.10
CA ALA A 123 2.65 9.56 -2.24
C ALA A 123 2.68 10.92 -1.52
N ILE A 124 3.85 11.36 -1.04
CA ILE A 124 4.02 12.70 -0.41
C ILE A 124 3.70 13.81 -1.42
N VAL A 125 4.23 13.70 -2.64
CA VAL A 125 3.97 14.68 -3.72
C VAL A 125 2.49 14.68 -4.09
N LEU A 126 1.89 13.52 -4.29
CA LEU A 126 0.47 13.40 -4.60
C LEU A 126 -0.42 13.91 -3.45
N ALA A 127 -0.06 13.65 -2.18
CA ALA A 127 -0.78 14.19 -1.03
C ALA A 127 -0.73 15.72 -0.98
N TRP A 128 0.39 16.32 -1.34
CA TRP A 128 0.50 17.76 -1.47
C TRP A 128 -0.39 18.31 -2.60
N ILE A 129 -0.40 17.68 -3.77
CA ILE A 129 -1.18 18.13 -4.95
C ILE A 129 -2.68 17.90 -4.74
N VAL A 130 -3.08 16.70 -4.33
CA VAL A 130 -4.49 16.26 -4.31
C VAL A 130 -5.20 16.66 -3.01
N LEU A 131 -4.51 16.51 -1.87
CA LEU A 131 -5.09 16.78 -0.54
C LEU A 131 -4.66 18.12 0.04
N GLY A 132 -3.73 18.84 -0.60
CA GLY A 132 -3.18 20.09 -0.08
C GLY A 132 -2.34 19.90 1.19
N GLU A 133 -1.85 18.70 1.48
CA GLU A 133 -1.05 18.42 2.67
C GLU A 133 0.28 19.15 2.63
N ARG A 134 0.45 20.18 3.48
CA ARG A 134 1.70 20.92 3.61
C ARG A 134 2.44 20.48 4.88
N ARG A 135 3.68 20.03 4.71
CA ARG A 135 4.54 19.59 5.79
C ARG A 135 5.49 20.68 6.25
N ARG A 136 5.79 20.67 7.56
CA ARG A 136 6.80 21.55 8.14
C ARG A 136 8.19 21.17 7.64
N PRO A 137 9.18 22.10 7.61
CA PRO A 137 10.52 21.83 7.11
C PRO A 137 11.22 20.64 7.78
N TRP A 138 11.00 20.41 9.08
CA TRP A 138 11.60 19.30 9.83
C TRP A 138 11.14 17.90 9.37
N PHE A 139 10.01 17.81 8.67
CA PHE A 139 9.51 16.55 8.11
C PHE A 139 10.46 15.97 7.04
N TRP A 140 11.08 16.84 6.23
CA TRP A 140 11.94 16.41 5.13
C TRP A 140 13.22 15.70 5.58
N PRO A 141 13.96 16.15 6.60
CA PRO A 141 15.04 15.36 7.20
C PRO A 141 14.58 13.98 7.67
N ALA A 142 13.39 13.85 8.29
CA ALA A 142 12.86 12.56 8.69
C ALA A 142 12.59 11.64 7.48
N VAL A 143 12.07 12.17 6.36
CA VAL A 143 11.91 11.42 5.11
C VAL A 143 13.27 10.91 4.59
N VAL A 144 14.29 11.76 4.59
CA VAL A 144 15.66 11.37 4.15
C VAL A 144 16.19 10.24 5.04
N VAL A 145 16.09 10.35 6.37
CA VAL A 145 16.52 9.30 7.29
C VAL A 145 15.73 8.01 7.07
N ALA A 146 14.42 8.10 6.83
CA ALA A 146 13.60 6.93 6.53
C ALA A 146 14.03 6.26 5.22
N MET A 147 14.32 7.02 4.16
CA MET A 147 14.81 6.49 2.88
C MET A 147 16.17 5.81 3.03
N VAL A 148 17.08 6.39 3.84
CA VAL A 148 18.35 5.74 4.20
C VAL A 148 18.09 4.43 4.97
N GLY A 149 17.15 4.45 5.92
CA GLY A 149 16.76 3.24 6.65
C GLY A 149 16.25 2.13 5.74
N VAL A 150 15.35 2.45 4.80
CA VAL A 150 14.86 1.50 3.78
C VAL A 150 16.00 0.97 2.93
N TYR A 151 16.89 1.84 2.47
CA TYR A 151 18.06 1.45 1.68
C TYR A 151 18.93 0.42 2.41
N LEU A 152 19.24 0.66 3.69
CA LEU A 152 20.05 -0.25 4.50
C LEU A 152 19.35 -1.58 4.78
N VAL A 153 18.03 -1.60 4.87
CA VAL A 153 17.24 -2.83 5.04
C VAL A 153 17.18 -3.65 3.75
N VAL A 154 16.84 -3.00 2.64
CA VAL A 154 16.56 -3.68 1.37
C VAL A 154 17.84 -4.12 0.65
N PHE A 155 18.89 -3.29 0.68
CA PHE A 155 20.16 -3.52 -0.05
C PHE A 155 21.32 -3.94 0.84
N ALA A 156 21.05 -4.53 2.00
CA ALA A 156 22.07 -4.94 2.96
C ALA A 156 23.08 -5.97 2.39
N GLN A 157 22.65 -6.82 1.46
CA GLN A 157 23.49 -7.85 0.85
C GLN A 157 24.40 -7.31 -0.25
N ASP A 158 23.90 -6.34 -1.00
CA ASP A 158 24.62 -5.64 -2.06
C ASP A 158 24.28 -4.15 -2.05
N PRO A 159 25.05 -3.34 -1.31
CA PRO A 159 24.86 -1.91 -1.27
C PRO A 159 25.08 -1.21 -2.62
N THR A 160 25.75 -1.85 -3.56
CA THR A 160 25.98 -1.29 -4.90
C THR A 160 24.87 -1.63 -5.90
N ALA A 161 23.97 -2.54 -5.53
CA ALA A 161 22.85 -2.98 -6.37
C ALA A 161 22.03 -1.85 -6.98
N PRO A 162 21.68 -0.73 -6.28
CA PRO A 162 20.99 0.38 -6.90
C PRO A 162 21.76 1.05 -8.04
N VAL A 163 23.09 1.17 -7.90
CA VAL A 163 23.95 1.79 -8.93
C VAL A 163 24.10 0.86 -10.13
N SER A 164 24.36 -0.43 -9.88
CA SER A 164 24.44 -1.41 -10.94
C SER A 164 23.11 -1.61 -11.68
N ALA A 165 21.99 -1.54 -10.95
CA ALA A 165 20.65 -1.58 -11.54
C ALA A 165 20.40 -0.40 -12.49
N LEU A 166 20.80 0.81 -12.12
CA LEU A 166 20.69 2.00 -12.97
C LEU A 166 21.57 1.91 -14.23
N GLN A 167 22.72 1.27 -14.12
CA GLN A 167 23.69 1.13 -15.24
C GLN A 167 23.34 -0.03 -16.20
N GLN A 168 22.83 -1.13 -15.66
CA GLN A 168 22.57 -2.38 -16.38
C GLN A 168 21.08 -2.68 -16.50
N GLY A 169 20.23 -1.85 -15.86
CA GLY A 169 18.81 -2.05 -15.76
C GLY A 169 18.10 -2.00 -17.13
N ARG A 170 16.99 -2.68 -17.18
CA ARG A 170 16.13 -2.68 -18.35
C ARG A 170 15.04 -1.65 -18.18
N VAL A 171 14.94 -0.72 -19.13
CA VAL A 171 13.92 0.34 -19.12
C VAL A 171 12.51 -0.22 -18.88
N GLU A 172 12.21 -1.38 -19.45
CA GLU A 172 10.93 -2.05 -19.30
C GLU A 172 10.66 -2.46 -17.84
N VAL A 173 11.64 -3.12 -17.21
CA VAL A 173 11.56 -3.51 -15.78
C VAL A 173 11.32 -2.28 -14.90
N GLY A 174 12.07 -1.22 -15.15
CA GLY A 174 11.96 0.03 -14.42
C GLY A 174 10.61 0.71 -14.59
N LEU A 175 10.09 0.80 -15.80
CA LEU A 175 8.78 1.41 -16.07
C LEU A 175 7.64 0.64 -15.40
N LEU A 176 7.69 -0.69 -15.39
CA LEU A 176 6.70 -1.53 -14.70
C LEU A 176 6.73 -1.31 -13.19
N ALA A 177 7.91 -1.26 -12.58
CA ALA A 177 8.08 -1.02 -11.15
C ALA A 177 7.61 0.40 -10.74
N LEU A 178 7.98 1.42 -11.50
CA LEU A 178 7.54 2.81 -11.28
C LEU A 178 6.04 2.95 -11.49
N GLY A 179 5.47 2.30 -12.49
CA GLY A 179 4.02 2.26 -12.71
C GLY A 179 3.28 1.67 -11.51
N ALA A 180 3.77 0.56 -10.95
CA ALA A 180 3.23 -0.02 -9.73
C ALA A 180 3.33 0.93 -8.53
N ALA A 181 4.51 1.54 -8.32
CA ALA A 181 4.74 2.50 -7.24
C ALA A 181 3.80 3.71 -7.33
N LEU A 182 3.61 4.26 -8.55
CA LEU A 182 2.69 5.38 -8.79
C LEU A 182 1.24 5.00 -8.47
N LEU A 183 0.79 3.83 -8.89
CA LEU A 183 -0.57 3.37 -8.65
C LEU A 183 -0.84 3.09 -7.17
N TRP A 184 0.09 2.47 -6.44
CA TRP A 184 -0.04 2.28 -5.00
C TRP A 184 0.00 3.60 -4.23
N ALA A 185 0.91 4.52 -4.60
CA ALA A 185 0.95 5.86 -4.03
C ALA A 185 -0.38 6.61 -4.25
N SER A 186 -0.94 6.50 -5.46
CA SER A 186 -2.26 7.05 -5.79
C SER A 186 -3.36 6.41 -4.93
N GLY A 187 -3.26 5.08 -4.68
CA GLY A 187 -4.18 4.35 -3.81
C GLY A 187 -4.20 4.87 -2.38
N THR A 188 -3.04 5.21 -1.80
CA THR A 188 -2.94 5.83 -0.48
C THR A 188 -3.62 7.20 -0.45
N VAL A 189 -3.30 8.07 -1.40
CA VAL A 189 -3.81 9.45 -1.44
C VAL A 189 -5.30 9.51 -1.74
N LEU A 190 -5.76 8.79 -2.76
CA LEU A 190 -7.18 8.71 -3.12
C LEU A 190 -7.99 7.96 -2.06
N GLY A 191 -7.40 6.96 -1.40
CA GLY A 191 -8.00 6.29 -0.25
C GLY A 191 -8.25 7.27 0.90
N ARG A 192 -7.27 8.10 1.24
CA ARG A 192 -7.44 9.16 2.24
C ARG A 192 -8.55 10.15 1.83
N PHE A 193 -8.60 10.52 0.55
CA PHE A 193 -9.65 11.39 0.01
C PHE A 193 -11.05 10.77 0.17
N ALA A 194 -11.25 9.52 -0.26
CA ALA A 194 -12.54 8.83 -0.20
C ALA A 194 -13.01 8.59 1.24
N LEU A 195 -12.08 8.29 2.17
CA LEU A 195 -12.35 8.11 3.60
C LEU A 195 -12.85 9.38 4.31
N GLY A 196 -12.79 10.53 3.66
CA GLY A 196 -13.48 11.75 4.12
C GLY A 196 -15.00 11.71 3.96
N SER A 197 -15.53 10.80 3.13
CA SER A 197 -16.95 10.70 2.78
C SER A 197 -17.62 9.39 3.18
N ILE A 198 -16.86 8.31 3.27
CA ILE A 198 -17.35 6.96 3.60
C ILE A 198 -16.51 6.31 4.69
N SER A 199 -17.07 5.30 5.35
CA SER A 199 -16.37 4.53 6.38
C SER A 199 -15.26 3.67 5.77
N PHE A 200 -14.29 3.29 6.61
CA PHE A 200 -13.22 2.37 6.20
C PHE A 200 -13.76 0.98 5.81
N TRP A 201 -14.89 0.56 6.37
CA TRP A 201 -15.57 -0.67 5.98
C TRP A 201 -16.08 -0.61 4.54
N SER A 202 -16.80 0.47 4.20
CA SER A 202 -17.31 0.72 2.84
C SER A 202 -16.16 0.86 1.84
N MET A 203 -15.09 1.59 2.22
CA MET A 203 -13.93 1.77 1.35
C MET A 203 -13.23 0.44 1.05
N THR A 204 -13.01 -0.40 2.08
CA THR A 204 -12.41 -1.73 1.89
C THR A 204 -13.29 -2.61 1.01
N SER A 205 -14.61 -2.66 1.29
CA SER A 205 -15.55 -3.45 0.50
C SER A 205 -15.58 -3.05 -0.97
N LEU A 206 -15.66 -1.75 -1.24
CA LEU A 206 -15.70 -1.23 -2.62
C LEU A 206 -14.40 -1.54 -3.39
N ARG A 207 -13.25 -1.39 -2.74
CA ARG A 207 -11.95 -1.66 -3.36
C ARG A 207 -11.89 -3.06 -3.95
N PHE A 208 -12.24 -4.08 -3.19
CA PHE A 208 -12.20 -5.48 -3.62
C PHE A 208 -13.36 -5.82 -4.58
N THR A 209 -14.57 -5.40 -4.25
CA THR A 209 -15.74 -5.69 -5.08
C THR A 209 -15.65 -5.10 -6.48
N LEU A 210 -15.08 -3.89 -6.63
CA LEU A 210 -14.90 -3.28 -7.95
C LEU A 210 -13.66 -3.79 -8.69
N ALA A 211 -12.65 -4.27 -7.97
CA ALA A 211 -11.46 -4.89 -8.58
C ALA A 211 -11.75 -6.29 -9.14
N LEU A 212 -12.60 -7.07 -8.46
CA LEU A 212 -12.86 -8.45 -8.80
C LEU A 212 -13.33 -8.68 -10.25
N PRO A 213 -14.30 -7.94 -10.83
CA PRO A 213 -14.70 -8.13 -12.22
C PRO A 213 -13.55 -7.89 -13.21
N LEU A 214 -12.70 -6.89 -12.95
CA LEU A 214 -11.54 -6.59 -13.78
C LEU A 214 -10.52 -7.73 -13.70
N LEU A 215 -10.21 -8.21 -12.50
CA LEU A 215 -9.26 -9.32 -12.29
C LEU A 215 -9.76 -10.62 -12.93
N VAL A 216 -11.04 -10.95 -12.78
CA VAL A 216 -11.67 -12.09 -13.45
C VAL A 216 -11.54 -11.95 -14.98
N THR A 217 -11.83 -10.77 -15.52
CA THR A 217 -11.67 -10.52 -16.94
C THR A 217 -10.23 -10.74 -17.40
N ILE A 218 -9.25 -10.24 -16.65
CA ILE A 218 -7.82 -10.42 -16.96
C ILE A 218 -7.45 -11.91 -16.98
N VAL A 219 -7.87 -12.69 -15.96
CA VAL A 219 -7.60 -14.15 -15.93
C VAL A 219 -8.24 -14.86 -17.10
N VAL A 220 -9.49 -14.55 -17.43
CA VAL A 220 -10.19 -15.17 -18.58
C VAL A 220 -9.51 -14.84 -19.90
N VAL A 221 -9.05 -13.60 -20.07
CA VAL A 221 -8.34 -13.19 -21.29
C VAL A 221 -6.96 -13.84 -21.38
N GLN A 222 -6.24 -13.97 -20.27
CA GLN A 222 -4.88 -14.55 -20.26
C GLN A 222 -4.85 -16.08 -20.36
N TYR A 223 -5.79 -16.77 -19.71
CA TYR A 223 -5.73 -18.23 -19.50
C TYR A 223 -7.01 -18.97 -19.93
N GLY A 224 -8.01 -18.25 -20.41
CA GLY A 224 -9.32 -18.80 -20.74
C GLY A 224 -10.15 -19.15 -19.49
N THR A 225 -11.41 -19.59 -19.71
CA THR A 225 -12.32 -19.99 -18.61
C THR A 225 -11.85 -21.23 -17.86
N GLY A 226 -11.03 -22.08 -18.50
CA GLY A 226 -10.40 -23.25 -17.86
C GLY A 226 -9.44 -22.91 -16.71
N ALA A 227 -9.00 -21.65 -16.58
CA ALA A 227 -8.15 -21.21 -15.49
C ALA A 227 -8.76 -21.47 -14.10
N PHE A 228 -10.07 -21.45 -13.99
CA PHE A 228 -10.78 -21.66 -12.73
C PHE A 228 -10.87 -23.14 -12.31
N SER A 229 -10.64 -24.09 -13.23
CA SER A 229 -10.61 -25.53 -12.90
C SER A 229 -9.34 -25.95 -12.12
N HIS A 230 -8.30 -25.10 -12.12
CA HIS A 230 -7.06 -25.37 -11.41
C HIS A 230 -7.16 -25.13 -9.89
N TYR A 231 -8.24 -24.53 -9.41
CA TYR A 231 -8.48 -24.38 -7.98
C TYR A 231 -8.90 -25.74 -7.37
N GLN A 232 -7.91 -26.59 -7.12
CA GLN A 232 -8.13 -27.82 -6.37
C GLN A 232 -8.15 -27.48 -4.88
N PHE A 233 -9.34 -27.48 -4.30
CA PHE A 233 -9.61 -26.89 -2.99
C PHE A 233 -8.95 -27.56 -1.78
N SER A 234 -8.39 -28.77 -1.89
CA SER A 234 -7.95 -29.53 -0.71
C SER A 234 -6.62 -29.03 -0.12
N ASP A 235 -5.61 -28.75 -0.94
CA ASP A 235 -4.24 -28.62 -0.44
C ASP A 235 -3.80 -27.18 -0.12
N PHE A 236 -4.40 -26.18 -0.76
CA PHE A 236 -4.02 -24.77 -0.57
C PHE A 236 -5.12 -23.85 -0.02
N VAL A 237 -6.30 -24.37 0.30
CA VAL A 237 -7.38 -23.61 0.96
C VAL A 237 -6.89 -22.89 2.22
N PRO A 238 -6.11 -23.52 3.13
CA PRO A 238 -5.61 -22.83 4.31
C PRO A 238 -4.75 -21.61 3.96
N ASN A 239 -3.87 -21.74 2.96
CA ASN A 239 -2.99 -20.64 2.53
C ASN A 239 -3.77 -19.55 1.78
N LEU A 240 -4.78 -19.90 0.98
CA LEU A 240 -5.69 -18.94 0.35
C LEU A 240 -6.52 -18.17 1.39
N LEU A 241 -7.04 -18.84 2.40
CA LEU A 241 -7.75 -18.18 3.49
C LEU A 241 -6.80 -17.30 4.31
N ALA A 242 -5.60 -17.78 4.59
CA ALA A 242 -4.62 -17.01 5.35
C ALA A 242 -4.20 -15.72 4.62
N ILE A 243 -3.92 -15.79 3.32
CA ILE A 243 -3.55 -14.60 2.52
C ILE A 243 -4.73 -13.64 2.38
N ALA A 244 -5.95 -14.15 2.18
CA ALA A 244 -7.12 -13.30 2.09
C ALA A 244 -7.47 -12.63 3.43
N LEU A 245 -7.39 -13.35 4.56
CA LEU A 245 -7.85 -12.83 5.85
C LEU A 245 -6.79 -11.99 6.56
N VAL A 246 -5.50 -12.35 6.49
CA VAL A 246 -4.44 -11.67 7.26
C VAL A 246 -3.87 -10.48 6.48
N PRO A 247 -3.03 -10.65 5.43
CA PRO A 247 -2.49 -9.51 4.69
C PRO A 247 -3.55 -8.83 3.81
N GLY A 248 -4.56 -9.55 3.32
CA GLY A 248 -5.62 -8.97 2.51
C GLY A 248 -6.62 -8.16 3.34
N LEU A 249 -7.49 -8.82 4.07
CA LEU A 249 -8.63 -8.19 4.75
C LEU A 249 -8.23 -7.44 6.01
N LEU A 250 -7.60 -8.12 6.98
CA LEU A 250 -7.28 -7.54 8.29
C LEU A 250 -6.31 -6.36 8.15
N ALA A 251 -5.24 -6.54 7.41
CA ALA A 251 -4.26 -5.49 7.20
C ALA A 251 -4.89 -4.26 6.54
N LEU A 252 -5.71 -4.44 5.50
CA LEU A 252 -6.32 -3.32 4.79
C LEU A 252 -7.41 -2.62 5.62
N LEU A 253 -8.18 -3.35 6.43
CA LEU A 253 -9.14 -2.75 7.36
C LEU A 253 -8.43 -1.88 8.42
N LEU A 254 -7.34 -2.39 9.01
CA LEU A 254 -6.52 -1.64 9.95
C LEU A 254 -5.90 -0.41 9.28
N TYR A 255 -5.37 -0.59 8.08
CA TYR A 255 -4.79 0.47 7.28
C TYR A 255 -5.80 1.58 6.98
N TYR A 256 -6.96 1.30 6.42
CA TYR A 256 -7.96 2.31 6.10
C TYR A 256 -8.58 2.95 7.35
N ARG A 257 -8.75 2.18 8.43
CA ARG A 257 -9.15 2.75 9.73
C ARG A 257 -8.13 3.78 10.22
N ALA A 258 -6.85 3.46 10.10
CA ALA A 258 -5.76 4.36 10.47
C ALA A 258 -5.66 5.55 9.51
N LEU A 259 -5.70 5.29 8.20
CA LEU A 259 -5.60 6.30 7.14
C LEU A 259 -6.73 7.32 7.22
N SER A 260 -7.94 6.95 7.69
CA SER A 260 -9.03 7.90 7.92
C SER A 260 -8.70 8.99 8.96
N ARG A 261 -7.68 8.76 9.81
CA ARG A 261 -7.25 9.66 10.89
C ARG A 261 -5.79 10.10 10.76
N THR A 262 -5.09 9.63 9.71
CA THR A 262 -3.67 9.93 9.47
C THR A 262 -3.55 10.62 8.13
N PRO A 263 -2.80 11.72 8.03
CA PRO A 263 -2.46 12.30 6.74
C PRO A 263 -1.73 11.29 5.85
N ALA A 264 -2.00 11.33 4.53
CA ALA A 264 -1.45 10.37 3.59
C ALA A 264 0.09 10.37 3.57
N SER A 265 0.71 11.55 3.69
CA SER A 265 2.16 11.70 3.75
C SER A 265 2.81 11.12 5.03
N LEU A 266 2.08 11.04 6.16
CA LEU A 266 2.56 10.31 7.35
C LEU A 266 2.31 8.81 7.23
N ALA A 267 1.17 8.42 6.69
CA ALA A 267 0.83 7.01 6.49
C ALA A 267 1.88 6.32 5.63
N THR A 268 2.29 6.95 4.51
CA THR A 268 3.29 6.35 3.62
C THR A 268 4.67 6.18 4.26
N ILE A 269 5.07 7.03 5.22
CA ILE A 269 6.29 6.80 6.01
C ILE A 269 6.11 5.64 6.99
N ALA A 270 4.94 5.52 7.62
CA ALA A 270 4.67 4.40 8.51
C ALA A 270 4.58 3.05 7.77
N GLU A 271 4.18 3.05 6.49
CA GLU A 271 4.21 1.88 5.61
C GLU A 271 5.64 1.31 5.40
N MET A 272 6.69 2.11 5.64
CA MET A 272 8.08 1.63 5.62
C MET A 272 8.40 0.60 6.73
N ALA A 273 7.47 0.31 7.62
CA ALA A 273 7.53 -0.86 8.50
C ALA A 273 7.49 -2.20 7.71
N TYR A 274 6.92 -2.18 6.48
CA TYR A 274 6.84 -3.37 5.62
C TYR A 274 8.21 -4.02 5.34
N PRO A 275 9.24 -3.34 4.79
CA PRO A 275 10.53 -3.98 4.53
C PRO A 275 11.23 -4.48 5.80
N VAL A 276 11.02 -3.81 6.93
CA VAL A 276 11.53 -4.28 8.22
C VAL A 276 10.90 -5.62 8.59
N ALA A 277 9.56 -5.70 8.58
CA ALA A 277 8.84 -6.92 8.89
C ALA A 277 9.18 -8.06 7.91
N ALA A 278 9.28 -7.74 6.60
CA ALA A 278 9.66 -8.70 5.57
C ALA A 278 11.05 -9.31 5.82
N THR A 279 12.01 -8.52 6.30
CA THR A 279 13.34 -9.00 6.67
C THR A 279 13.28 -10.00 7.83
N PHE A 280 12.52 -9.71 8.89
CA PHE A 280 12.38 -10.63 10.03
C PHE A 280 11.61 -11.91 9.66
N ILE A 281 10.57 -11.82 8.83
CA ILE A 281 9.86 -12.99 8.32
C ILE A 281 10.81 -13.84 7.45
N ALA A 282 11.58 -13.21 6.56
CA ALA A 282 12.54 -13.92 5.73
C ALA A 282 13.62 -14.64 6.56
N SER A 283 14.01 -14.10 7.71
CA SER A 283 15.02 -14.68 8.59
C SER A 283 14.50 -15.77 9.53
N ALA A 284 13.18 -15.83 9.75
CA ALA A 284 12.62 -16.85 10.61
C ALA A 284 12.91 -18.27 10.06
N PRO A 285 13.10 -19.27 10.94
CA PRO A 285 13.32 -20.65 10.50
C PRO A 285 12.05 -21.23 9.88
N PRO A 286 12.16 -22.21 8.96
CA PRO A 286 10.98 -22.96 8.50
C PRO A 286 10.24 -23.61 9.68
N PRO A 287 8.91 -23.73 9.66
CA PRO A 287 8.02 -23.36 8.56
C PRO A 287 7.59 -21.86 8.53
N TRP A 288 8.09 -21.02 9.42
CA TRP A 288 7.64 -19.64 9.63
C TRP A 288 8.32 -18.61 8.73
N GLY A 289 9.41 -18.99 8.07
CA GLY A 289 10.18 -18.11 7.19
C GLY A 289 11.13 -18.90 6.29
N PHE A 290 12.15 -18.19 5.78
CA PHE A 290 13.05 -18.71 4.75
C PHE A 290 14.49 -18.91 5.25
N ASN A 291 14.72 -18.79 6.55
CA ASN A 291 16.04 -18.94 7.20
C ASN A 291 17.15 -18.07 6.57
N GLN A 292 16.80 -16.86 6.12
CA GLN A 292 17.77 -15.94 5.53
C GLN A 292 18.58 -15.25 6.64
N PRO A 293 19.91 -15.04 6.46
CA PRO A 293 20.72 -14.35 7.46
C PRO A 293 20.32 -12.88 7.58
N ILE A 294 20.30 -12.37 8.81
CA ILE A 294 20.14 -10.93 9.08
C ILE A 294 21.54 -10.30 9.12
N TYR A 295 21.73 -9.24 8.36
CA TYR A 295 22.96 -8.47 8.35
C TYR A 295 22.90 -7.33 9.37
N GLY A 296 24.05 -7.00 10.00
CA GLY A 296 24.12 -5.88 10.96
C GLY A 296 23.61 -4.54 10.39
N VAL A 297 23.84 -4.30 9.10
CA VAL A 297 23.33 -3.12 8.37
C VAL A 297 21.81 -3.04 8.39
N GLN A 298 21.11 -4.18 8.28
CA GLN A 298 19.65 -4.24 8.35
C GLN A 298 19.13 -3.84 9.73
N LEU A 299 19.85 -4.21 10.79
CA LEU A 299 19.48 -3.79 12.14
C LEU A 299 19.63 -2.27 12.33
N VAL A 300 20.67 -1.66 11.76
CA VAL A 300 20.84 -0.21 11.75
C VAL A 300 19.69 0.46 10.98
N GLY A 301 19.41 -0.01 9.76
CA GLY A 301 18.29 0.51 8.95
C GLY A 301 16.94 0.36 9.66
N THR A 302 16.70 -0.76 10.31
CA THR A 302 15.51 -1.03 11.13
C THR A 302 15.40 -0.02 12.29
N ALA A 303 16.49 0.22 13.02
CA ALA A 303 16.50 1.19 14.12
C ALA A 303 16.21 2.61 13.63
N LEU A 304 16.75 3.01 12.48
CA LEU A 304 16.45 4.32 11.85
C LEU A 304 14.96 4.43 11.50
N LEU A 305 14.38 3.43 10.86
CA LEU A 305 12.95 3.42 10.48
C LEU A 305 12.03 3.48 11.70
N ILE A 306 12.28 2.66 12.71
CA ILE A 306 11.50 2.69 13.96
C ILE A 306 11.66 4.06 14.63
N GLY A 307 12.87 4.60 14.69
CA GLY A 307 13.15 5.92 15.24
C GLY A 307 12.35 7.03 14.53
N VAL A 308 12.30 7.01 13.20
CA VAL A 308 11.51 7.98 12.41
C VAL A 308 10.02 7.81 12.69
N ILE A 309 9.48 6.59 12.66
CA ILE A 309 8.05 6.33 12.94
C ILE A 309 7.68 6.82 14.34
N VAL A 310 8.50 6.54 15.34
CA VAL A 310 8.30 7.01 16.72
C VAL A 310 8.38 8.53 16.79
N LEU A 311 9.38 9.16 16.17
CA LEU A 311 9.53 10.62 16.12
C LEU A 311 8.30 11.29 15.50
N LEU A 312 7.84 10.79 14.36
CA LEU A 312 6.65 11.31 13.67
C LEU A 312 5.37 11.12 14.49
N ASN A 313 5.28 10.02 15.24
CA ASN A 313 4.15 9.76 16.13
C ASN A 313 4.14 10.68 17.37
N LEU A 314 5.32 11.03 17.89
CA LEU A 314 5.44 11.90 19.06
C LEU A 314 5.24 13.38 18.71
N THR A 315 5.61 13.79 17.49
CA THR A 315 5.42 15.16 17.00
C THR A 315 3.95 15.39 16.65
N LYS A 316 3.23 16.13 17.51
CA LYS A 316 1.84 16.55 17.28
C LYS A 316 1.78 17.53 16.10
N GLU A 317 1.84 17.06 14.87
CA GLU A 317 1.68 17.92 13.71
C GLU A 317 0.19 18.16 13.44
N ARG A 318 -0.23 19.43 13.54
CA ARG A 318 -1.49 19.86 12.95
C ARG A 318 -1.23 20.09 11.47
N VAL A 319 -1.76 19.24 10.61
CA VAL A 319 -1.76 19.47 9.17
C VAL A 319 -2.80 20.53 8.88
N ALA A 320 -2.37 21.65 8.30
CA ALA A 320 -3.30 22.60 7.72
C ALA A 320 -3.87 21.96 6.44
N GLU A 321 -5.01 21.30 6.54
CA GLU A 321 -5.81 20.97 5.35
C GLU A 321 -6.38 22.29 4.82
N VAL A 322 -6.01 22.65 3.59
CA VAL A 322 -6.72 23.69 2.85
C VAL A 322 -8.11 23.11 2.58
N SER A 323 -9.11 23.66 3.27
CA SER A 323 -10.49 23.24 3.09
C SER A 323 -10.84 23.27 1.61
N ALA A 324 -11.37 22.19 1.06
CA ALA A 324 -11.80 22.09 -0.35
C ALA A 324 -12.78 23.22 -0.77
N THR A 325 -13.36 23.90 0.20
CA THR A 325 -14.22 25.06 0.02
C THR A 325 -13.47 26.31 -0.46
N SER A 326 -12.16 26.44 -0.21
CA SER A 326 -11.37 27.61 -0.65
C SER A 326 -10.90 27.50 -2.09
N THR A 327 -10.71 26.27 -2.59
CA THR A 327 -10.33 26.04 -4.00
C THR A 327 -11.53 26.22 -4.95
N LEU A 328 -12.75 26.01 -4.50
CA LEU A 328 -13.96 26.27 -5.30
C LEU A 328 -14.24 27.76 -5.47
N LYS A 329 -13.91 28.61 -4.48
CA LYS A 329 -14.08 30.06 -4.58
C LYS A 329 -13.07 30.76 -5.48
N LEU A 330 -11.90 30.15 -5.73
CA LEU A 330 -10.89 30.66 -6.67
C LEU A 330 -11.15 30.23 -8.12
N ALA A 331 -12.03 29.27 -8.36
CA ALA A 331 -12.44 28.82 -9.69
C ALA A 331 -13.72 29.51 -10.18
N GLU A 332 -14.40 30.28 -9.31
CA GLU A 332 -15.63 31.05 -9.63
C GLU A 332 -15.35 32.56 -9.73
N SER A 333 -14.11 32.99 -9.49
CA SER A 333 -13.65 34.38 -9.70
C SER A 333 -12.76 34.47 -10.93
#